data_c62817275fc89c9c9e1d44762d7067d7
#
_entry.id   c62817275fc89c9c9e1d44762d7067d7
#
_cell.length_a   1.000
_cell.length_b   1.000
_cell.length_c   1.000
_cell.angle_alpha   90.00
_cell.angle_beta   90.00
_cell.angle_gamma   90.00
#
_symmetry.space_group_name_H-M   'P 1'
#
loop_
_entity.id
_entity.type
_entity.pdbx_description
1 polymer ?
#
loop_
_entity_poly.entity_id
_entity_poly.type
_entity_poly.pdbx_seq_one_letter_code
_entity_poly.pdbx_strand_id
1 'polypeptide(L)'
;MNAIELRDIRRVFNIKTGTIRRHAKEVVAIDRLSLDVGEGELFGLLGPNGAGKTTTIKILTTLLIPTAGNATIHGRDVVRDAAGVRREIGFVFGGERGLYYRLSGRANLRYFAELYGVPPAEIARRVEELLAMVGLTERAEESVEGYSRGMKQRLHLARTLVHRPKVLFLDEPTIGLDPVGARDVRRIVTDLHRQGTTIILTTHYLFEADAMCQRIGVIDKGRLVALGTPAELKAGASDVSVVEVEVFGVGADVVEGVRALDFVDSVVVEQRELRQLLRVQTTLGERAVAPLMTALTGTQVGRVAVREATLEDAYVKLVGRVE
;
A
#
# COMPACT_ATOMS: atom_id res chain seq x y z
N MET A 1 22.89 2.98 -4.36
CA MET A 1 22.56 2.22 -5.60
C MET A 1 21.08 1.95 -5.63
N ASN A 2 20.50 1.65 -6.83
CA ASN A 2 19.10 1.25 -6.90
C ASN A 2 18.98 -0.26 -6.68
N ALA A 3 18.12 -0.65 -5.74
CA ALA A 3 17.78 -2.06 -5.52
C ALA A 3 16.77 -2.54 -6.57
N ILE A 4 15.89 -1.64 -7.03
CA ILE A 4 14.83 -1.96 -8.00
C ILE A 4 14.80 -0.87 -9.05
N GLU A 5 14.69 -1.26 -10.32
CA GLU A 5 14.48 -0.34 -11.42
C GLU A 5 13.40 -0.88 -12.36
N LEU A 6 12.46 -0.01 -12.71
CA LEU A 6 11.48 -0.25 -13.76
C LEU A 6 11.69 0.81 -14.86
N ARG A 7 11.69 0.37 -16.12
CA ARG A 7 11.83 1.24 -17.28
C ARG A 7 10.75 0.92 -18.29
N ASP A 8 9.82 1.85 -18.47
CA ASP A 8 8.71 1.81 -19.42
C ASP A 8 7.90 0.50 -19.39
N ILE A 9 7.71 -0.04 -18.18
CA ILE A 9 6.95 -1.28 -17.99
C ILE A 9 5.53 -1.08 -18.50
N ARG A 10 5.12 -2.00 -19.38
CA ARG A 10 3.75 -2.12 -19.86
C ARG A 10 3.21 -3.52 -19.63
N ARG A 11 1.94 -3.61 -19.19
CA ARG A 11 1.24 -4.89 -19.10
C ARG A 11 -0.18 -4.77 -19.62
N VAL A 12 -0.49 -5.58 -20.63
CA VAL A 12 -1.82 -5.70 -21.26
C VAL A 12 -2.35 -7.10 -21.01
N PHE A 13 -3.60 -7.19 -20.61
CA PHE A 13 -4.33 -8.45 -20.50
C PHE A 13 -5.39 -8.56 -21.60
N ASN A 14 -5.44 -9.70 -22.29
CA ASN A 14 -6.48 -10.01 -23.24
C ASN A 14 -7.58 -10.82 -22.52
N ILE A 15 -8.68 -10.15 -22.18
CA ILE A 15 -9.82 -10.78 -21.51
C ILE A 15 -10.85 -11.19 -22.54
N LYS A 16 -11.21 -12.47 -22.56
CA LYS A 16 -12.32 -12.96 -23.39
C LYS A 16 -13.62 -12.78 -22.61
N THR A 17 -14.49 -11.88 -23.06
CA THR A 17 -15.82 -11.64 -22.48
C THR A 17 -16.89 -12.22 -23.37
N GLY A 18 -17.92 -12.84 -22.74
CA GLY A 18 -19.08 -13.43 -23.42
C GLY A 18 -19.06 -14.96 -23.44
N THR A 19 -20.23 -15.59 -23.16
CA THR A 19 -20.41 -17.03 -23.16
C THR A 19 -20.64 -17.60 -24.57
N ILE A 20 -21.26 -16.85 -25.48
CA ILE A 20 -21.62 -17.28 -26.83
C ILE A 20 -20.83 -16.58 -27.93
N ARG A 21 -20.57 -15.25 -27.78
CA ARG A 21 -19.68 -14.48 -28.68
C ARG A 21 -18.50 -13.96 -27.85
N ARG A 22 -17.34 -14.60 -28.00
CA ARG A 22 -16.10 -14.20 -27.32
C ARG A 22 -15.51 -12.97 -28.01
N HIS A 23 -15.72 -11.79 -27.42
CA HIS A 23 -14.97 -10.59 -27.79
C HIS A 23 -13.70 -10.51 -26.96
N ALA A 24 -12.55 -10.38 -27.60
CA ALA A 24 -11.31 -10.09 -26.92
C ALA A 24 -11.32 -8.60 -26.53
N LYS A 25 -11.27 -8.29 -25.23
CA LYS A 25 -11.10 -6.94 -24.71
C LYS A 25 -9.68 -6.82 -24.15
N GLU A 26 -8.93 -5.85 -24.67
CA GLU A 26 -7.65 -5.49 -24.10
C GLU A 26 -7.85 -4.61 -22.87
N VAL A 27 -7.19 -4.98 -21.77
CA VAL A 27 -7.15 -4.20 -20.54
C VAL A 27 -5.70 -3.87 -20.24
N VAL A 28 -5.36 -2.59 -20.32
CA VAL A 28 -4.03 -2.08 -19.97
C VAL A 28 -3.98 -1.94 -18.44
N ALA A 29 -3.22 -2.80 -17.79
CA ALA A 29 -3.06 -2.78 -16.34
C ALA A 29 -1.87 -1.92 -15.88
N ILE A 30 -0.85 -1.79 -16.73
CA ILE A 30 0.31 -0.91 -16.53
C ILE A 30 0.64 -0.29 -17.88
N ASP A 31 0.84 1.03 -17.89
CA ASP A 31 1.16 1.80 -19.10
C ASP A 31 2.39 2.68 -18.89
N ARG A 32 3.55 2.22 -19.36
CA ARG A 32 4.86 2.90 -19.32
C ARG A 32 5.27 3.34 -17.91
N LEU A 33 5.14 2.44 -16.94
CA LEU A 33 5.57 2.71 -15.57
C LEU A 33 7.10 2.69 -15.50
N SER A 34 7.70 3.81 -15.10
CA SER A 34 9.12 3.94 -14.79
C SER A 34 9.28 4.41 -13.36
N LEU A 35 10.12 3.72 -12.59
CA LEU A 35 10.30 3.92 -11.16
C LEU A 35 11.62 3.32 -10.71
N ASP A 36 12.27 3.90 -9.71
CA ASP A 36 13.43 3.34 -9.02
C ASP A 36 13.23 3.37 -7.50
N VAL A 37 13.79 2.36 -6.83
CA VAL A 37 13.82 2.24 -5.38
C VAL A 37 15.26 2.00 -4.93
N GLY A 38 15.72 2.79 -3.97
CA GLY A 38 17.06 2.71 -3.40
C GLY A 38 17.27 1.46 -2.54
N GLU A 39 18.54 1.06 -2.37
CA GLU A 39 18.89 0.01 -1.41
C GLU A 39 18.55 0.46 0.02
N GLY A 40 17.94 -0.43 0.80
CA GLY A 40 17.50 -0.16 2.17
C GLY A 40 16.31 0.81 2.28
N GLU A 41 15.70 1.20 1.17
CA GLU A 41 14.54 2.10 1.16
C GLU A 41 13.24 1.37 1.54
N LEU A 42 12.40 1.98 2.37
CA LEU A 42 11.01 1.60 2.55
C LEU A 42 10.14 2.50 1.66
N PHE A 43 9.74 1.94 0.53
CA PHE A 43 9.01 2.61 -0.54
C PHE A 43 7.53 2.24 -0.53
N GLY A 44 6.66 3.26 -0.53
CA GLY A 44 5.21 3.10 -0.63
C GLY A 44 4.74 3.11 -2.09
N LEU A 45 3.94 2.14 -2.50
CA LEU A 45 3.28 2.12 -3.80
C LEU A 45 1.78 2.24 -3.60
N LEU A 46 1.23 3.44 -3.82
CA LEU A 46 -0.16 3.77 -3.55
C LEU A 46 -0.97 3.91 -4.84
N GLY A 47 -2.28 3.83 -4.73
CA GLY A 47 -3.20 3.99 -5.85
C GLY A 47 -4.55 3.33 -5.56
N PRO A 48 -5.61 3.65 -6.31
CA PRO A 48 -6.91 3.03 -6.15
C PRO A 48 -6.89 1.54 -6.53
N ASN A 49 -7.99 0.84 -6.25
CA ASN A 49 -8.14 -0.53 -6.70
C ASN A 49 -8.13 -0.60 -8.22
N GLY A 50 -7.34 -1.53 -8.77
CA GLY A 50 -7.17 -1.64 -10.21
C GLY A 50 -6.13 -0.69 -10.83
N ALA A 51 -5.47 0.17 -10.07
CA ALA A 51 -4.44 1.09 -10.57
C ALA A 51 -3.16 0.41 -11.10
N GLY A 52 -2.96 -0.90 -10.83
CA GLY A 52 -1.79 -1.65 -11.29
C GLY A 52 -0.80 -2.06 -10.20
N LYS A 53 -0.99 -1.69 -8.93
CA LYS A 53 -0.08 -1.99 -7.81
C LYS A 53 0.31 -3.47 -7.73
N THR A 54 -0.66 -4.34 -7.52
CA THR A 54 -0.44 -5.81 -7.45
C THR A 54 0.14 -6.37 -8.74
N THR A 55 -0.22 -5.80 -9.91
CA THR A 55 0.36 -6.21 -11.20
C THR A 55 1.84 -5.85 -11.27
N THR A 56 2.23 -4.67 -10.80
CA THR A 56 3.63 -4.23 -10.70
C THR A 56 4.42 -5.15 -9.78
N ILE A 57 3.90 -5.45 -8.57
CA ILE A 57 4.54 -6.40 -7.65
C ILE A 57 4.69 -7.79 -8.30
N LYS A 58 3.65 -8.30 -8.98
CA LYS A 58 3.75 -9.59 -9.67
C LYS A 58 4.82 -9.63 -10.76
N ILE A 59 5.07 -8.54 -11.45
CA ILE A 59 6.17 -8.45 -12.42
C ILE A 59 7.51 -8.49 -11.69
N LEU A 60 7.71 -7.66 -10.67
CA LEU A 60 8.93 -7.61 -9.89
C LEU A 60 9.23 -8.93 -9.17
N THR A 61 8.20 -9.63 -8.70
CA THR A 61 8.34 -10.96 -8.07
C THR A 61 8.43 -12.12 -9.07
N THR A 62 8.60 -11.83 -10.36
CA THR A 62 8.74 -12.83 -11.45
C THR A 62 7.51 -13.72 -11.69
N LEU A 63 6.36 -13.37 -11.10
CA LEU A 63 5.10 -14.12 -11.27
C LEU A 63 4.34 -13.73 -12.53
N LEU A 64 4.73 -12.61 -13.15
CA LEU A 64 4.10 -12.09 -14.35
C LEU A 64 5.15 -11.47 -15.27
N ILE A 65 5.10 -11.83 -16.55
CA ILE A 65 5.99 -11.26 -17.57
C ILE A 65 5.39 -9.94 -18.07
N PRO A 66 6.15 -8.82 -18.14
CA PRO A 66 5.66 -7.60 -18.75
C PRO A 66 5.41 -7.79 -20.26
N THR A 67 4.49 -7.01 -20.84
CA THR A 67 4.25 -7.01 -22.28
C THR A 67 5.35 -6.23 -23.02
N ALA A 68 5.88 -5.18 -22.37
CA ALA A 68 7.01 -4.37 -22.86
C ALA A 68 7.72 -3.71 -21.67
N GLY A 69 8.89 -3.14 -21.93
CA GLY A 69 9.75 -2.53 -20.91
C GLY A 69 10.64 -3.54 -20.20
N ASN A 70 11.42 -3.05 -19.25
CA ASN A 70 12.38 -3.86 -18.47
C ASN A 70 12.28 -3.53 -17.00
N ALA A 71 12.43 -4.56 -16.14
CA ALA A 71 12.59 -4.39 -14.70
C ALA A 71 13.77 -5.21 -14.19
N THR A 72 14.52 -4.62 -13.24
CA THR A 72 15.66 -5.27 -12.61
C THR A 72 15.58 -5.18 -11.10
N ILE A 73 16.13 -6.18 -10.42
CA ILE A 73 16.35 -6.22 -8.97
C ILE A 73 17.84 -6.49 -8.74
N HIS A 74 18.53 -5.56 -8.07
CA HIS A 74 20.00 -5.59 -7.93
C HIS A 74 20.71 -5.88 -9.25
N GLY A 75 20.26 -5.22 -10.34
CA GLY A 75 20.80 -5.39 -11.69
C GLY A 75 20.40 -6.69 -12.41
N ARG A 76 19.66 -7.61 -11.75
CA ARG A 76 19.15 -8.85 -12.37
C ARG A 76 17.82 -8.60 -13.05
N ASP A 77 17.73 -8.96 -14.32
CA ASP A 77 16.50 -8.86 -15.10
C ASP A 77 15.43 -9.85 -14.59
N VAL A 78 14.22 -9.35 -14.28
CA VAL A 78 13.14 -10.16 -13.69
C VAL A 78 12.60 -11.24 -14.63
N VAL A 79 12.88 -11.15 -15.93
CA VAL A 79 12.46 -12.14 -16.93
C VAL A 79 13.62 -13.09 -17.27
N ARG A 80 14.80 -12.53 -17.57
CA ARG A 80 15.94 -13.30 -18.04
C ARG A 80 16.67 -14.05 -16.93
N ASP A 81 16.72 -13.49 -15.71
CA ASP A 81 17.32 -14.13 -14.52
C ASP A 81 16.30 -14.25 -13.38
N ALA A 82 15.11 -14.74 -13.70
CA ALA A 82 14.04 -14.92 -12.73
C ALA A 82 14.45 -15.82 -11.53
N ALA A 83 15.33 -16.79 -11.75
CA ALA A 83 15.83 -17.66 -10.69
C ALA A 83 16.77 -16.92 -9.73
N GLY A 84 17.65 -16.07 -10.25
CA GLY A 84 18.52 -15.19 -9.44
C GLY A 84 17.70 -14.18 -8.65
N VAL A 85 16.73 -13.54 -9.29
CA VAL A 85 15.82 -12.60 -8.63
C VAL A 85 15.08 -13.26 -7.46
N ARG A 86 14.49 -14.46 -7.66
CA ARG A 86 13.75 -15.17 -6.59
C ARG A 86 14.57 -15.53 -5.36
N ARG A 87 15.89 -15.63 -5.48
CA ARG A 87 16.78 -15.85 -4.33
C ARG A 87 16.99 -14.59 -3.49
N GLU A 88 16.80 -13.42 -4.07
CA GLU A 88 17.03 -12.13 -3.42
C GLU A 88 15.76 -11.46 -2.89
N ILE A 89 14.58 -12.01 -3.24
CA ILE A 89 13.31 -11.40 -2.88
C ILE A 89 12.50 -12.28 -1.93
N GLY A 90 11.74 -11.62 -1.06
CA GLY A 90 10.62 -12.20 -0.34
C GLY A 90 9.33 -11.47 -0.71
N PHE A 91 8.18 -12.15 -0.68
CA PHE A 91 6.92 -11.48 -0.95
C PHE A 91 5.77 -12.05 -0.12
N VAL A 92 4.89 -11.14 0.31
CA VAL A 92 3.60 -11.45 0.95
C VAL A 92 2.53 -10.78 0.11
N PHE A 93 1.64 -11.58 -0.44
CA PHE A 93 0.39 -11.08 -1.05
C PHE A 93 -0.73 -11.10 -0.01
N GLY A 94 -1.66 -10.15 -0.10
CA GLY A 94 -2.85 -10.14 0.74
C GLY A 94 -3.63 -11.46 0.66
N GLY A 95 -4.03 -12.00 1.80
CA GLY A 95 -4.75 -13.25 1.93
C GLY A 95 -3.98 -14.34 2.68
N GLU A 96 -4.70 -15.37 3.12
CA GLU A 96 -4.17 -16.42 4.02
C GLU A 96 -3.47 -17.57 3.28
N ARG A 97 -3.14 -17.44 2.00
CA ARG A 97 -2.56 -18.54 1.19
C ARG A 97 -1.07 -18.69 1.41
N GLY A 98 -0.60 -19.94 1.47
CA GLY A 98 0.83 -20.29 1.48
C GLY A 98 1.39 -20.72 2.83
N LEU A 99 0.54 -20.99 3.82
CA LEU A 99 0.89 -21.74 5.03
C LEU A 99 0.21 -23.10 5.03
N TYR A 100 0.87 -24.08 5.61
CA TYR A 100 0.31 -25.40 5.84
C TYR A 100 -0.41 -25.42 7.19
N TYR A 101 -1.72 -25.29 7.18
CA TYR A 101 -2.53 -25.09 8.40
C TYR A 101 -2.47 -26.25 9.40
N ARG A 102 -2.28 -27.49 8.91
CA ARG A 102 -2.15 -28.67 9.76
C ARG A 102 -0.78 -28.83 10.41
N LEU A 103 0.22 -28.08 9.94
CA LEU A 103 1.55 -28.04 10.52
C LEU A 103 1.61 -26.98 11.62
N SER A 104 2.54 -27.16 12.57
CA SER A 104 2.86 -26.12 13.55
C SER A 104 3.54 -24.92 12.90
N GLY A 105 3.60 -23.78 13.59
CA GLY A 105 4.33 -22.60 13.13
C GLY A 105 5.80 -22.92 12.84
N ARG A 106 6.44 -23.65 13.75
CA ARG A 106 7.84 -24.13 13.62
C ARG A 106 8.01 -25.03 12.40
N ALA A 107 7.15 -26.03 12.23
CA ALA A 107 7.21 -26.96 11.12
C ALA A 107 7.01 -26.24 9.77
N ASN A 108 6.15 -25.24 9.72
CA ASN A 108 6.01 -24.39 8.52
C ASN A 108 7.33 -23.69 8.17
N LEU A 109 7.94 -22.99 9.12
CA LEU A 109 9.19 -22.27 8.86
C LEU A 109 10.32 -23.21 8.46
N ARG A 110 10.42 -24.36 9.13
CA ARG A 110 11.41 -25.39 8.78
C ARG A 110 11.22 -25.89 7.35
N TYR A 111 9.99 -26.24 6.98
CA TYR A 111 9.67 -26.69 5.61
C TYR A 111 10.10 -25.66 4.56
N PHE A 112 9.77 -24.37 4.77
CA PHE A 112 10.16 -23.34 3.83
C PHE A 112 11.67 -23.07 3.84
N ALA A 113 12.35 -23.18 4.97
CA ALA A 113 13.80 -23.06 5.03
C ALA A 113 14.49 -24.16 4.19
N GLU A 114 14.02 -25.41 4.30
CA GLU A 114 14.49 -26.52 3.46
C GLU A 114 14.20 -26.27 1.97
N LEU A 115 12.98 -25.83 1.65
CA LEU A 115 12.55 -25.54 0.27
C LEU A 115 13.38 -24.42 -0.39
N TYR A 116 13.75 -23.40 0.38
CA TYR A 116 14.60 -22.30 -0.09
C TYR A 116 16.10 -22.60 -0.02
N GLY A 117 16.49 -23.81 0.36
CA GLY A 117 17.87 -24.27 0.36
C GLY A 117 18.73 -23.66 1.47
N VAL A 118 18.12 -23.32 2.61
CA VAL A 118 18.88 -22.91 3.81
C VAL A 118 19.74 -24.09 4.26
N PRO A 119 21.04 -23.91 4.55
CA PRO A 119 21.89 -25.00 5.01
C PRO A 119 21.31 -25.73 6.23
N PRO A 120 21.24 -27.07 6.24
CA PRO A 120 20.63 -27.85 7.32
C PRO A 120 21.11 -27.47 8.73
N ALA A 121 22.38 -27.15 8.88
CA ALA A 121 22.98 -26.74 10.14
C ALA A 121 22.49 -25.39 10.66
N GLU A 122 21.94 -24.54 9.78
CA GLU A 122 21.42 -23.20 10.12
C GLU A 122 19.91 -23.18 10.36
N ILE A 123 19.16 -24.17 9.84
CA ILE A 123 17.70 -24.16 9.84
C ILE A 123 17.14 -23.99 11.25
N ALA A 124 17.59 -24.79 12.22
CA ALA A 124 17.06 -24.72 13.57
C ALA A 124 17.23 -23.31 14.18
N ARG A 125 18.43 -22.77 14.12
CA ARG A 125 18.74 -21.42 14.61
C ARG A 125 17.90 -20.36 13.89
N ARG A 126 17.81 -20.45 12.56
CA ARG A 126 17.05 -19.49 11.74
C ARG A 126 15.57 -19.49 12.06
N VAL A 127 14.99 -20.66 12.28
CA VAL A 127 13.57 -20.80 12.66
C VAL A 127 13.29 -20.14 14.02
N GLU A 128 14.18 -20.35 15.03
CA GLU A 128 14.02 -19.72 16.35
C GLU A 128 14.14 -18.19 16.25
N GLU A 129 15.13 -17.68 15.51
CA GLU A 129 15.30 -16.24 15.25
C GLU A 129 14.00 -15.63 14.67
N LEU A 130 13.40 -16.30 13.69
CA LEU A 130 12.20 -15.82 13.02
C LEU A 130 10.97 -15.90 13.92
N LEU A 131 10.78 -16.97 14.67
CA LEU A 131 9.69 -17.11 15.62
C LEU A 131 9.75 -16.02 16.71
N ALA A 132 10.94 -15.74 17.23
CA ALA A 132 11.16 -14.67 18.19
C ALA A 132 10.87 -13.28 17.58
N MET A 133 11.37 -13.02 16.36
CA MET A 133 11.15 -11.76 15.64
C MET A 133 9.67 -11.44 15.48
N VAL A 134 8.85 -12.44 15.14
CA VAL A 134 7.40 -12.26 14.94
C VAL A 134 6.55 -12.50 16.18
N GLY A 135 7.18 -12.77 17.35
CA GLY A 135 6.51 -12.97 18.62
C GLY A 135 5.59 -14.21 18.64
N LEU A 136 6.06 -15.33 18.06
CA LEU A 136 5.32 -16.59 17.98
C LEU A 136 6.05 -17.76 18.68
N THR A 137 7.09 -17.49 19.48
CA THR A 137 7.90 -18.53 20.14
C THR A 137 7.04 -19.44 21.04
N GLU A 138 6.19 -18.88 21.88
CA GLU A 138 5.35 -19.64 22.83
C GLU A 138 4.26 -20.46 22.13
N ARG A 139 3.87 -20.08 20.92
CA ARG A 139 2.83 -20.73 20.12
C ARG A 139 3.41 -21.56 18.98
N ALA A 140 4.76 -21.70 18.91
CA ALA A 140 5.46 -22.29 17.79
C ALA A 140 5.08 -23.73 17.47
N GLU A 141 4.72 -24.52 18.50
CA GLU A 141 4.32 -25.93 18.36
C GLU A 141 2.84 -26.14 18.04
N GLU A 142 2.03 -25.10 18.16
CA GLU A 142 0.61 -25.20 17.86
C GLU A 142 0.35 -25.24 16.36
N SER A 143 -0.67 -25.98 15.95
CA SER A 143 -1.15 -26.00 14.57
C SER A 143 -1.55 -24.59 14.12
N VAL A 144 -1.11 -24.19 12.92
CA VAL A 144 -1.45 -22.90 12.31
C VAL A 144 -2.97 -22.72 12.10
N GLU A 145 -3.73 -23.82 12.06
CA GLU A 145 -5.19 -23.76 12.00
C GLU A 145 -5.77 -22.98 13.18
N GLY A 146 -5.23 -23.15 14.39
CA GLY A 146 -5.62 -22.44 15.62
C GLY A 146 -5.09 -21.00 15.74
N TYR A 147 -4.28 -20.53 14.80
CA TYR A 147 -3.73 -19.18 14.85
C TYR A 147 -4.78 -18.13 14.50
N SER A 148 -4.76 -16.99 15.21
CA SER A 148 -5.50 -15.80 14.82
C SER A 148 -5.02 -15.28 13.45
N ARG A 149 -5.83 -14.44 12.82
CA ARG A 149 -5.45 -13.81 11.54
C ARG A 149 -4.13 -13.03 11.65
N GLY A 150 -3.95 -12.28 12.74
CA GLY A 150 -2.69 -11.54 12.99
C GLY A 150 -1.50 -12.48 13.20
N MET A 151 -1.67 -13.61 13.90
CA MET A 151 -0.62 -14.63 14.04
C MET A 151 -0.25 -15.27 12.69
N LYS A 152 -1.25 -15.61 11.87
CA LYS A 152 -1.03 -16.14 10.53
C LYS A 152 -0.25 -15.14 9.66
N GLN A 153 -0.61 -13.87 9.70
CA GLN A 153 0.08 -12.81 8.95
C GLN A 153 1.53 -12.63 9.40
N ARG A 154 1.80 -12.66 10.72
CA ARG A 154 3.16 -12.61 11.25
C ARG A 154 3.98 -13.84 10.87
N LEU A 155 3.37 -15.03 10.85
CA LEU A 155 4.03 -16.24 10.36
C LEU A 155 4.30 -16.18 8.84
N HIS A 156 3.41 -15.57 8.05
CA HIS A 156 3.65 -15.31 6.63
C HIS A 156 4.89 -14.43 6.42
N LEU A 157 5.04 -13.36 7.19
CA LEU A 157 6.23 -12.52 7.17
C LEU A 157 7.48 -13.34 7.49
N ALA A 158 7.46 -14.10 8.61
CA ALA A 158 8.59 -14.95 9.01
C ALA A 158 8.98 -15.93 7.90
N ARG A 159 8.00 -16.58 7.27
CA ARG A 159 8.21 -17.48 6.13
C ARG A 159 8.97 -16.83 4.98
N THR A 160 8.62 -15.60 4.62
CA THR A 160 9.28 -14.91 3.51
C THR A 160 10.72 -14.51 3.82
N LEU A 161 11.09 -14.51 5.08
CA LEU A 161 12.41 -14.12 5.56
C LEU A 161 13.39 -15.29 5.75
N VAL A 162 12.94 -16.55 5.57
CA VAL A 162 13.75 -17.74 5.88
C VAL A 162 15.09 -17.76 5.14
N HIS A 163 15.14 -17.32 3.90
CA HIS A 163 16.32 -17.28 3.03
C HIS A 163 17.04 -15.92 3.02
N ARG A 164 16.71 -15.02 3.95
CA ARG A 164 17.32 -13.69 4.11
C ARG A 164 17.27 -12.85 2.82
N PRO A 165 16.08 -12.57 2.29
CA PRO A 165 15.94 -11.76 1.09
C PRO A 165 16.47 -10.34 1.33
N LYS A 166 17.02 -9.73 0.28
CA LYS A 166 17.47 -8.33 0.31
C LYS A 166 16.31 -7.36 0.05
N VAL A 167 15.30 -7.81 -0.71
CA VAL A 167 14.12 -7.04 -1.08
C VAL A 167 12.86 -7.76 -0.61
N LEU A 168 11.95 -7.04 0.04
CA LEU A 168 10.69 -7.56 0.53
C LEU A 168 9.53 -6.80 -0.11
N PHE A 169 8.61 -7.55 -0.72
CA PHE A 169 7.37 -7.02 -1.28
C PHE A 169 6.20 -7.36 -0.36
N LEU A 170 5.49 -6.36 0.10
CA LEU A 170 4.35 -6.47 1.00
C LEU A 170 3.10 -5.87 0.35
N ASP A 171 2.22 -6.73 -0.16
CA ASP A 171 0.97 -6.29 -0.78
C ASP A 171 -0.15 -6.31 0.26
N GLU A 172 -0.50 -5.12 0.77
CA GLU A 172 -1.54 -4.89 1.79
C GLU A 172 -1.36 -5.75 3.08
N PRO A 173 -0.19 -5.71 3.76
CA PRO A 173 0.13 -6.66 4.81
C PRO A 173 -0.73 -6.54 6.07
N THR A 174 -1.44 -5.44 6.27
CA THR A 174 -2.26 -5.14 7.46
C THR A 174 -3.76 -5.28 7.22
N ILE A 175 -4.15 -5.62 5.97
CA ILE A 175 -5.58 -5.69 5.61
C ILE A 175 -6.34 -6.71 6.45
N GLY A 176 -7.45 -6.26 7.05
CA GLY A 176 -8.35 -7.09 7.84
C GLY A 176 -7.76 -7.60 9.15
N LEU A 177 -6.67 -7.02 9.62
CA LEU A 177 -6.17 -7.22 10.97
C LEU A 177 -6.87 -6.27 11.94
N ASP A 178 -6.96 -6.68 13.20
CA ASP A 178 -7.32 -5.79 14.28
C ASP A 178 -6.21 -4.74 14.52
N PRO A 179 -6.49 -3.63 15.24
CA PRO A 179 -5.50 -2.57 15.46
C PRO A 179 -4.20 -3.04 16.12
N VAL A 180 -4.26 -4.07 16.99
CA VAL A 180 -3.08 -4.62 17.68
C VAL A 180 -2.24 -5.42 16.69
N GLY A 181 -2.87 -6.33 15.95
CA GLY A 181 -2.20 -7.13 14.91
C GLY A 181 -1.57 -6.27 13.82
N ALA A 182 -2.27 -5.23 13.37
CA ALA A 182 -1.73 -4.27 12.39
C ALA A 182 -0.50 -3.51 12.93
N ARG A 183 -0.55 -3.08 14.22
CA ARG A 183 0.60 -2.43 14.88
C ARG A 183 1.80 -3.36 14.97
N ASP A 184 1.59 -4.64 15.31
CA ASP A 184 2.67 -5.62 15.39
C ASP A 184 3.32 -5.85 14.03
N VAL A 185 2.53 -5.97 12.96
CA VAL A 185 3.04 -6.09 11.58
C VAL A 185 3.86 -4.86 11.19
N ARG A 186 3.36 -3.64 11.44
CA ARG A 186 4.09 -2.39 11.15
C ARG A 186 5.41 -2.33 11.90
N ARG A 187 5.45 -2.74 13.17
CA ARG A 187 6.69 -2.80 13.96
C ARG A 187 7.71 -3.74 13.30
N ILE A 188 7.30 -4.95 12.93
CA ILE A 188 8.19 -5.92 12.26
C ILE A 188 8.74 -5.32 10.94
N VAL A 189 7.90 -4.69 10.13
CA VAL A 189 8.30 -4.05 8.87
C VAL A 189 9.32 -2.93 9.12
N THR A 190 9.07 -2.09 10.12
CA THR A 190 9.99 -1.00 10.50
C THR A 190 11.33 -1.55 11.00
N ASP A 191 11.33 -2.63 11.79
CA ASP A 191 12.56 -3.24 12.30
C ASP A 191 13.37 -3.90 11.17
N LEU A 192 12.72 -4.52 10.19
CA LEU A 192 13.38 -5.06 9.00
C LEU A 192 14.02 -3.95 8.15
N HIS A 193 13.29 -2.85 7.95
CA HIS A 193 13.83 -1.68 7.26
C HIS A 193 15.06 -1.11 7.97
N ARG A 194 15.03 -0.95 9.30
CA ARG A 194 16.19 -0.50 10.10
C ARG A 194 17.40 -1.43 9.99
N GLN A 195 17.18 -2.71 9.70
CA GLN A 195 18.25 -3.71 9.43
C GLN A 195 18.77 -3.63 8.00
N GLY A 196 18.30 -2.69 7.18
CA GLY A 196 18.77 -2.46 5.80
C GLY A 196 18.03 -3.25 4.73
N THR A 197 16.92 -3.93 5.05
CA THR A 197 16.08 -4.58 4.04
C THR A 197 15.38 -3.52 3.18
N THR A 198 15.48 -3.63 1.86
CA THR A 198 14.68 -2.82 0.93
C THR A 198 13.24 -3.34 0.93
N ILE A 199 12.25 -2.47 1.09
CA ILE A 199 10.85 -2.88 1.21
C ILE A 199 9.99 -2.08 0.25
N ILE A 200 9.17 -2.77 -0.57
CA ILE A 200 8.03 -2.17 -1.25
C ILE A 200 6.76 -2.56 -0.51
N LEU A 201 6.04 -1.54 -0.05
CA LEU A 201 4.78 -1.67 0.66
C LEU A 201 3.65 -1.11 -0.20
N THR A 202 2.61 -1.92 -0.48
CA THR A 202 1.32 -1.37 -0.90
C THR A 202 0.38 -1.34 0.29
N THR A 203 -0.38 -0.29 0.38
CA THR A 203 -1.44 -0.14 1.38
C THR A 203 -2.53 0.78 0.85
N HIS A 204 -3.74 0.61 1.31
CA HIS A 204 -4.82 1.59 1.14
C HIS A 204 -4.98 2.46 2.39
N TYR A 205 -4.24 2.17 3.46
CA TYR A 205 -4.17 3.00 4.67
C TYR A 205 -3.07 4.04 4.52
N LEU A 206 -3.44 5.23 4.04
CA LEU A 206 -2.49 6.32 3.74
C LEU A 206 -1.66 6.75 4.95
N PHE A 207 -2.23 6.66 6.16
CA PHE A 207 -1.49 6.93 7.40
C PHE A 207 -0.31 5.97 7.63
N GLU A 208 -0.39 4.71 7.13
CA GLU A 208 0.73 3.77 7.23
C GLU A 208 1.87 4.19 6.31
N ALA A 209 1.53 4.58 5.08
CA ALA A 209 2.53 5.08 4.13
C ALA A 209 3.17 6.38 4.62
N ASP A 210 2.38 7.31 5.19
CA ASP A 210 2.86 8.56 5.76
C ASP A 210 3.82 8.34 6.93
N ALA A 211 3.51 7.36 7.80
CA ALA A 211 4.30 7.08 9.00
C ALA A 211 5.56 6.24 8.75
N MET A 212 5.61 5.42 7.69
CA MET A 212 6.65 4.41 7.53
C MET A 212 7.51 4.63 6.29
N CYS A 213 6.95 5.12 5.17
CA CYS A 213 7.65 5.18 3.89
C CYS A 213 8.55 6.41 3.79
N GLN A 214 9.73 6.23 3.24
CA GLN A 214 10.66 7.33 2.94
C GLN A 214 10.26 8.06 1.67
N ARG A 215 9.83 7.32 0.65
CA ARG A 215 9.23 7.84 -0.59
C ARG A 215 7.99 7.06 -0.95
N ILE A 216 7.11 7.72 -1.68
CA ILE A 216 5.83 7.17 -2.11
C ILE A 216 5.67 7.45 -3.61
N GLY A 217 5.35 6.40 -4.36
CA GLY A 217 4.86 6.48 -5.73
C GLY A 217 3.34 6.30 -5.75
N VAL A 218 2.63 7.24 -6.33
CA VAL A 218 1.18 7.15 -6.54
C VAL A 218 0.93 6.68 -7.97
N ILE A 219 0.20 5.57 -8.12
CA ILE A 219 -0.19 5.03 -9.43
C ILE A 219 -1.68 5.21 -9.63
N ASP A 220 -2.07 5.68 -10.80
CA ASP A 220 -3.44 5.66 -11.27
C ASP A 220 -3.50 5.19 -12.72
N LYS A 221 -4.52 4.37 -13.06
CA LYS A 221 -4.76 3.82 -14.41
C LYS A 221 -3.48 3.24 -15.08
N GLY A 222 -2.63 2.61 -14.25
CA GLY A 222 -1.37 1.97 -14.70
C GLY A 222 -0.19 2.92 -14.90
N ARG A 223 -0.30 4.20 -14.54
CA ARG A 223 0.74 5.22 -14.70
C ARG A 223 1.16 5.81 -13.37
N LEU A 224 2.42 6.18 -13.24
CA LEU A 224 2.91 6.95 -12.11
C LEU A 224 2.41 8.40 -12.24
N VAL A 225 1.61 8.86 -11.27
CA VAL A 225 1.04 10.22 -11.26
C VAL A 225 1.77 11.16 -10.32
N ALA A 226 2.41 10.62 -9.28
CA ALA A 226 3.26 11.39 -8.36
C ALA A 226 4.33 10.50 -7.74
N LEU A 227 5.48 11.11 -7.40
CA LEU A 227 6.60 10.47 -6.73
C LEU A 227 7.29 11.49 -5.82
N GLY A 228 7.50 11.16 -4.57
CA GLY A 228 8.18 12.02 -3.62
C GLY A 228 8.14 11.48 -2.19
N THR A 229 8.73 12.19 -1.26
CA THR A 229 8.57 11.94 0.17
C THR A 229 7.13 12.24 0.61
N PRO A 230 6.64 11.66 1.72
CA PRO A 230 5.33 12.04 2.26
C PRO A 230 5.17 13.56 2.45
N ALA A 231 6.25 14.24 2.88
CA ALA A 231 6.25 15.68 3.06
C ALA A 231 6.10 16.45 1.73
N GLU A 232 6.83 16.05 0.67
CA GLU A 232 6.72 16.64 -0.66
C GLU A 232 5.34 16.43 -1.28
N LEU A 233 4.76 15.24 -1.13
CA LEU A 233 3.42 14.94 -1.62
C LEU A 233 2.35 15.77 -0.89
N LYS A 234 2.49 15.93 0.43
CA LYS A 234 1.65 16.83 1.23
C LYS A 234 1.88 18.29 0.83
N ALA A 235 3.13 18.70 0.60
CA ALA A 235 3.47 20.04 0.16
C ALA A 235 2.91 20.38 -1.24
N GLY A 236 2.83 19.42 -2.15
CA GLY A 236 2.09 19.58 -3.41
C GLY A 236 0.58 19.85 -3.23
N ALA A 237 0.07 19.60 -2.01
CA ALA A 237 -1.26 19.98 -1.55
C ALA A 237 -1.25 21.14 -0.53
N SER A 238 -0.07 21.62 -0.08
CA SER A 238 0.11 22.45 1.12
C SER A 238 -0.13 23.96 0.94
N ASP A 239 -0.39 24.42 -0.29
CA ASP A 239 -1.07 25.71 -0.43
C ASP A 239 -2.54 25.60 0.02
N VAL A 240 -2.96 24.41 0.49
CA VAL A 240 -4.35 24.08 0.80
C VAL A 240 -4.46 23.64 2.24
N SER A 241 -5.12 24.42 3.06
CA SER A 241 -5.61 24.00 4.37
C SER A 241 -6.93 23.25 4.21
N VAL A 242 -7.22 22.33 5.10
CA VAL A 242 -8.50 21.62 5.15
C VAL A 242 -9.36 22.21 6.28
N VAL A 243 -10.49 22.78 5.92
CA VAL A 243 -11.52 23.17 6.88
C VAL A 243 -12.48 22.01 7.02
N GLU A 244 -12.51 21.38 8.19
CA GLU A 244 -13.46 20.34 8.54
C GLU A 244 -14.68 20.96 9.24
N VAL A 245 -15.87 20.75 8.68
CA VAL A 245 -17.11 21.26 9.22
C VAL A 245 -18.07 20.11 9.44
N GLU A 246 -18.46 19.88 10.71
CA GLU A 246 -19.56 18.96 11.02
C GLU A 246 -20.90 19.64 10.73
N VAL A 247 -21.74 18.98 9.95
CA VAL A 247 -23.06 19.48 9.56
C VAL A 247 -24.12 18.39 9.72
N PHE A 248 -25.38 18.81 9.88
CA PHE A 248 -26.49 17.90 10.07
C PHE A 248 -27.54 18.13 8.97
N GLY A 249 -27.82 17.06 8.20
CA GLY A 249 -28.89 17.08 7.19
C GLY A 249 -28.61 17.99 5.99
N VAL A 250 -27.37 18.13 5.54
CA VAL A 250 -27.00 18.96 4.39
C VAL A 250 -27.41 18.28 3.09
N GLY A 251 -28.18 18.99 2.27
CA GLY A 251 -28.56 18.57 0.93
C GLY A 251 -27.44 18.76 -0.10
N ALA A 252 -27.60 18.12 -1.25
CA ALA A 252 -26.62 18.21 -2.34
C ALA A 252 -26.47 19.65 -2.88
N ASP A 253 -27.53 20.44 -2.86
CA ASP A 253 -27.57 21.84 -3.27
C ASP A 253 -26.63 22.73 -2.44
N VAL A 254 -26.59 22.53 -1.13
CA VAL A 254 -25.69 23.27 -0.23
C VAL A 254 -24.25 22.89 -0.48
N VAL A 255 -23.97 21.58 -0.69
CA VAL A 255 -22.63 21.10 -1.01
C VAL A 255 -22.13 21.68 -2.33
N GLU A 256 -22.98 21.72 -3.35
CA GLU A 256 -22.64 22.35 -4.64
C GLU A 256 -22.42 23.88 -4.48
N GLY A 257 -23.20 24.54 -3.64
CA GLY A 257 -22.98 25.94 -3.28
C GLY A 257 -21.60 26.19 -2.65
N VAL A 258 -21.17 25.29 -1.76
CA VAL A 258 -19.81 25.35 -1.18
C VAL A 258 -18.73 25.08 -2.23
N ARG A 259 -18.95 24.13 -3.16
CA ARG A 259 -18.02 23.85 -4.26
C ARG A 259 -17.83 25.02 -5.22
N ALA A 260 -18.88 25.82 -5.40
CA ALA A 260 -18.87 26.96 -6.31
C ALA A 260 -18.13 28.20 -5.78
N LEU A 261 -17.65 28.17 -4.53
CA LEU A 261 -16.90 29.28 -3.97
C LEU A 261 -15.48 29.35 -4.58
N ASP A 262 -15.07 30.54 -5.00
CA ASP A 262 -13.79 30.78 -5.72
C ASP A 262 -12.53 30.33 -4.95
N PHE A 263 -12.62 30.25 -3.63
CA PHE A 263 -11.51 29.85 -2.76
C PHE A 263 -11.54 28.37 -2.38
N VAL A 264 -12.46 27.59 -2.92
CA VAL A 264 -12.64 26.17 -2.64
C VAL A 264 -12.04 25.34 -3.78
N ASP A 265 -10.99 24.58 -3.48
CA ASP A 265 -10.37 23.68 -4.47
C ASP A 265 -11.13 22.36 -4.60
N SER A 266 -11.61 21.81 -3.48
CA SER A 266 -12.43 20.60 -3.47
C SER A 266 -13.26 20.46 -2.20
N VAL A 267 -14.37 19.72 -2.30
CA VAL A 267 -15.24 19.36 -1.17
C VAL A 267 -15.47 17.86 -1.17
N VAL A 268 -15.13 17.22 -0.04
CA VAL A 268 -15.43 15.81 0.21
C VAL A 268 -16.46 15.74 1.34
N VAL A 269 -17.51 14.95 1.14
CA VAL A 269 -18.56 14.74 2.14
C VAL A 269 -18.45 13.32 2.67
N GLU A 270 -18.15 13.19 3.96
CA GLU A 270 -18.10 11.90 4.66
C GLU A 270 -19.37 11.73 5.50
N GLN A 271 -20.16 10.70 5.19
CA GLN A 271 -21.35 10.39 5.99
C GLN A 271 -20.97 9.66 7.28
N ARG A 272 -21.40 10.18 8.45
CA ARG A 272 -21.17 9.61 9.77
C ARG A 272 -22.47 9.51 10.54
N GLU A 273 -23.10 8.35 10.56
CA GLU A 273 -24.37 8.11 11.26
C GLU A 273 -25.40 9.24 11.09
N LEU A 274 -25.54 10.11 12.12
CA LEU A 274 -26.50 11.21 12.14
C LEU A 274 -25.93 12.56 11.66
N ARG A 275 -24.65 12.62 11.27
CA ARG A 275 -23.95 13.84 10.85
C ARG A 275 -23.13 13.60 9.59
N GLN A 276 -22.82 14.67 8.91
CA GLN A 276 -21.91 14.71 7.77
C GLN A 276 -20.69 15.53 8.15
N LEU A 277 -19.51 15.09 7.71
CA LEU A 277 -18.27 15.86 7.81
C LEU A 277 -17.91 16.38 6.42
N LEU A 278 -18.00 17.70 6.25
CA LEU A 278 -17.51 18.38 5.06
C LEU A 278 -16.03 18.66 5.25
N ARG A 279 -15.19 18.15 4.36
CA ARG A 279 -13.77 18.50 4.25
C ARG A 279 -13.60 19.41 3.06
N VAL A 280 -13.37 20.68 3.33
CA VAL A 280 -13.21 21.72 2.32
C VAL A 280 -11.75 22.07 2.19
N GLN A 281 -11.15 21.82 1.02
CA GLN A 281 -9.80 22.21 0.70
C GLN A 281 -9.78 23.65 0.20
N THR A 282 -8.89 24.49 0.74
CA THR A 282 -8.81 25.90 0.44
C THR A 282 -7.41 26.46 0.65
N THR A 283 -7.02 27.44 -0.18
CA THR A 283 -5.77 28.20 -0.03
C THR A 283 -5.85 29.30 1.04
N LEU A 284 -7.04 29.62 1.56
CA LEU A 284 -7.23 30.72 2.51
C LEU A 284 -6.93 30.33 3.97
N GLY A 285 -6.73 29.06 4.30
CA GLY A 285 -6.50 28.60 5.66
C GLY A 285 -7.69 28.97 6.59
N GLU A 286 -7.37 29.50 7.77
CA GLU A 286 -8.38 29.94 8.75
C GLU A 286 -9.31 31.02 8.23
N ARG A 287 -8.86 31.83 7.24
CA ARG A 287 -9.69 32.89 6.64
C ARG A 287 -10.87 32.35 5.85
N ALA A 288 -10.84 31.08 5.46
CA ALA A 288 -11.96 30.43 4.78
C ALA A 288 -13.15 30.14 5.69
N VAL A 289 -12.94 30.10 7.02
CA VAL A 289 -14.00 29.70 7.97
C VAL A 289 -15.21 30.63 7.89
N ALA A 290 -15.01 31.94 7.93
CA ALA A 290 -16.12 32.91 7.92
C ALA A 290 -16.94 32.83 6.63
N PRO A 291 -16.38 32.87 5.40
CA PRO A 291 -17.16 32.70 4.18
C PRO A 291 -17.84 31.32 4.07
N LEU A 292 -17.20 30.24 4.54
CA LEU A 292 -17.84 28.92 4.59
C LEU A 292 -19.04 28.88 5.51
N MET A 293 -18.93 29.49 6.69
CA MET A 293 -20.08 29.60 7.62
C MET A 293 -21.23 30.40 7.01
N THR A 294 -20.94 31.42 6.20
CA THR A 294 -21.97 32.18 5.46
C THR A 294 -22.65 31.30 4.41
N ALA A 295 -21.91 30.50 3.65
CA ALA A 295 -22.46 29.58 2.66
C ALA A 295 -23.29 28.44 3.29
N LEU A 296 -23.01 28.10 4.55
CA LEU A 296 -23.75 27.10 5.32
C LEU A 296 -24.90 27.70 6.14
N THR A 297 -25.27 28.95 5.88
CA THR A 297 -26.39 29.62 6.59
C THR A 297 -27.68 28.82 6.40
N GLY A 298 -28.40 28.58 7.50
CA GLY A 298 -29.60 27.74 7.51
C GLY A 298 -29.35 26.25 7.73
N THR A 299 -28.08 25.83 7.81
CA THR A 299 -27.68 24.46 8.15
C THR A 299 -27.25 24.38 9.61
N GLN A 300 -27.62 23.33 10.30
CA GLN A 300 -27.09 23.09 11.65
C GLN A 300 -25.61 22.67 11.57
N VAL A 301 -24.71 23.53 12.08
CA VAL A 301 -23.30 23.33 12.11
C VAL A 301 -22.86 22.91 13.51
N GLY A 302 -22.02 21.88 13.59
CA GLY A 302 -21.38 21.41 14.81
C GLY A 302 -19.95 21.95 14.95
N ARG A 303 -18.98 21.05 15.04
CA ARG A 303 -17.56 21.42 15.19
C ARG A 303 -16.98 21.93 13.88
N VAL A 304 -16.19 23.00 13.96
CA VAL A 304 -15.35 23.50 12.86
C VAL A 304 -13.89 23.41 13.30
N ALA A 305 -13.03 22.86 12.45
CA ALA A 305 -11.60 22.77 12.69
C ALA A 305 -10.82 23.06 11.40
N VAL A 306 -9.71 23.76 11.52
CA VAL A 306 -8.75 23.96 10.42
C VAL A 306 -7.53 23.13 10.71
N ARG A 307 -7.07 22.37 9.74
CA ARG A 307 -5.85 21.55 9.84
C ARG A 307 -5.02 21.62 8.56
N GLU A 308 -3.77 21.27 8.68
CA GLU A 308 -2.91 21.06 7.53
C GLU A 308 -3.40 19.86 6.70
N ALA A 309 -3.08 19.87 5.40
CA ALA A 309 -3.39 18.78 4.52
C ALA A 309 -2.63 17.51 4.93
N THR A 310 -3.35 16.39 4.98
CA THR A 310 -2.76 15.06 5.20
C THR A 310 -2.35 14.43 3.86
N LEU A 311 -1.64 13.31 3.93
CA LEU A 311 -1.36 12.50 2.72
C LEU A 311 -2.66 12.02 2.04
N GLU A 312 -3.76 11.83 2.80
CA GLU A 312 -5.08 11.47 2.25
C GLU A 312 -5.64 12.59 1.38
N ASP A 313 -5.55 13.83 1.84
CA ASP A 313 -6.02 15.00 1.09
C ASP A 313 -5.20 15.20 -0.19
N ALA A 314 -3.87 15.03 -0.10
CA ALA A 314 -2.99 15.07 -1.26
C ALA A 314 -3.31 13.97 -2.27
N TYR A 315 -3.55 12.76 -1.80
CA TYR A 315 -3.89 11.61 -2.63
C TYR A 315 -5.22 11.81 -3.38
N VAL A 316 -6.27 12.28 -2.70
CA VAL A 316 -7.57 12.58 -3.34
C VAL A 316 -7.40 13.62 -4.45
N LYS A 317 -6.59 14.66 -4.21
CA LYS A 317 -6.30 15.69 -5.23
C LYS A 317 -5.53 15.13 -6.43
N LEU A 318 -4.60 14.21 -6.20
CA LEU A 318 -3.78 13.59 -7.27
C LEU A 318 -4.61 12.63 -8.14
N VAL A 319 -5.44 11.80 -7.51
CA VAL A 319 -6.25 10.78 -8.22
C VAL A 319 -7.54 11.41 -8.80
N GLY A 320 -8.18 12.34 -8.10
CA GLY A 320 -9.41 13.02 -8.56
C GLY A 320 -9.21 13.99 -9.72
N ARG A 321 -7.98 14.43 -10.04
CA ARG A 321 -7.67 15.26 -11.21
C ARG A 321 -7.57 14.48 -12.53
N VAL A 322 -7.65 13.15 -12.49
CA VAL A 322 -7.48 12.27 -13.66
C VAL A 322 -8.84 11.83 -14.23
N GLU A 323 -9.96 12.31 -13.67
CA GLU A 323 -11.29 12.21 -14.27
C GLU A 323 -11.58 13.44 -15.14
#